data_92950031d558b7c9db5106f3b01f86fe
#
_entry.id   92950031d558b7c9db5106f3b01f86fe
#
_cell.length_a   1.000
_cell.length_b   1.000
_cell.length_c   1.000
_cell.angle_alpha   90.00
_cell.angle_beta   90.00
_cell.angle_gamma   90.00
#
_symmetry.space_group_name_H-M   'P 1'
#
loop_
_entity.id
_entity.type
_entity.pdbx_description
1 polymer ?
#
loop_
_entity_poly.entity_id
_entity_poly.type
_entity_poly.pdbx_seq_one_letter_code
_entity_poly.pdbx_strand_id
1 'polypeptide(L)'
;MARIGVVRHRVEDFPDWRRKFDERMEIRKKNGWSGHDLYYDQGRREAYVVHTVYDDKLEMAREHMEKFKAMGKRTEMKPSGNPDHSIVPRGEKIESVKY
;
A
#
# COMPACT_ATOMS: atom_id res chain seq x y z
N MET A 1 0.26 12.86 10.24
CA MET A 1 -0.03 11.52 9.67
C MET A 1 1.24 10.71 9.60
N ALA A 2 1.16 9.46 9.99
CA ALA A 2 2.29 8.55 9.95
C ALA A 2 2.26 7.71 8.68
N ARG A 3 3.44 7.35 8.21
CA ARG A 3 3.64 6.30 7.23
C ARG A 3 3.86 5.00 7.95
N ILE A 4 3.11 3.96 7.65
CA ILE A 4 3.34 2.70 8.33
C ILE A 4 3.86 1.60 7.43
N GLY A 5 3.85 1.79 6.14
CA GLY A 5 4.45 0.78 5.29
C GLY A 5 4.39 1.07 3.82
N VAL A 6 5.24 0.35 3.11
CA VAL A 6 5.22 0.29 1.66
C VAL A 6 4.88 -1.14 1.29
N VAL A 7 3.90 -1.31 0.42
CA VAL A 7 3.46 -2.63 -0.04
C VAL A 7 3.85 -2.78 -1.50
N ARG A 8 4.56 -3.84 -1.81
CA ARG A 8 4.93 -4.18 -3.18
C ARG A 8 4.03 -5.31 -3.67
N HIS A 9 3.34 -5.06 -4.78
CA HIS A 9 2.49 -6.04 -5.44
C HIS A 9 3.11 -6.46 -6.76
N ARG A 10 3.13 -7.75 -7.03
CA ARG A 10 3.40 -8.24 -8.37
C ARG A 10 2.11 -8.14 -9.19
N VAL A 11 2.19 -7.47 -10.34
CA VAL A 11 1.01 -7.11 -11.12
C VAL A 11 1.16 -7.59 -12.55
N GLU A 12 0.34 -8.55 -12.95
CA GLU A 12 0.33 -9.05 -14.33
C GLU A 12 -0.48 -8.16 -15.26
N ASP A 13 -1.60 -7.63 -14.76
CA ASP A 13 -2.51 -6.74 -15.51
C ASP A 13 -2.78 -5.51 -14.64
N PHE A 14 -2.09 -4.42 -14.93
CA PHE A 14 -2.17 -3.21 -14.11
C PHE A 14 -3.58 -2.59 -14.11
N PRO A 15 -4.27 -2.40 -15.25
CA PRO A 15 -5.61 -1.85 -15.23
C PRO A 15 -6.60 -2.66 -14.38
N ASP A 16 -6.53 -3.98 -14.45
CA ASP A 16 -7.37 -4.86 -13.65
C ASP A 16 -7.02 -4.78 -12.16
N TRP A 17 -5.74 -4.83 -11.84
CA TRP A 17 -5.26 -4.67 -10.46
C TRP A 17 -5.69 -3.33 -9.88
N ARG A 18 -5.52 -2.25 -10.65
CA ARG A 18 -5.89 -0.90 -10.22
C ARG A 18 -7.38 -0.78 -9.94
N ARG A 19 -8.21 -1.38 -10.77
CA ARG A 19 -9.67 -1.38 -10.55
C ARG A 19 -10.01 -2.03 -9.22
N LYS A 20 -9.41 -3.20 -8.94
CA LYS A 20 -9.59 -3.90 -7.67
C LYS A 20 -9.06 -3.11 -6.48
N PHE A 21 -7.94 -2.45 -6.67
CA PHE A 21 -7.34 -1.59 -5.64
C PHE A 21 -8.27 -0.42 -5.30
N ASP A 22 -8.81 0.24 -6.30
CA ASP A 22 -9.73 1.37 -6.12
C ASP A 22 -11.03 0.94 -5.43
N GLU A 23 -11.55 -0.23 -5.77
CA GLU A 23 -12.76 -0.78 -5.13
C GLU A 23 -12.60 -0.98 -3.62
N ARG A 24 -11.37 -1.13 -3.14
CA ARG A 24 -11.07 -1.34 -1.72
C ARG A 24 -10.85 -0.05 -0.94
N MET A 25 -11.04 1.10 -1.54
CA MET A 25 -10.81 2.39 -0.89
C MET A 25 -11.65 2.55 0.39
N GLU A 26 -12.92 2.18 0.36
CA GLU A 26 -13.79 2.28 1.52
C GLU A 26 -13.33 1.38 2.67
N ILE A 27 -12.81 0.20 2.35
CA ILE A 27 -12.25 -0.71 3.35
C ILE A 27 -11.01 -0.07 4.00
N ARG A 28 -10.15 0.56 3.20
CA ARG A 28 -8.98 1.26 3.75
C ARG A 28 -9.39 2.38 4.69
N LYS A 29 -10.35 3.21 4.29
CA LYS A 29 -10.85 4.29 5.14
C LYS A 29 -11.36 3.78 6.48
N LYS A 30 -12.15 2.70 6.47
CA LYS A 30 -12.70 2.09 7.69
C LYS A 30 -11.61 1.57 8.62
N ASN A 31 -10.45 1.21 8.09
CA ASN A 31 -9.35 0.65 8.87
C ASN A 31 -8.28 1.69 9.24
N GLY A 32 -8.61 2.96 9.13
CA GLY A 32 -7.77 4.04 9.64
C GLY A 32 -6.75 4.60 8.66
N TRP A 33 -6.72 4.10 7.44
CA TRP A 33 -5.82 4.61 6.42
C TRP A 33 -6.25 6.00 5.99
N SER A 34 -5.29 6.91 5.86
CA SER A 34 -5.55 8.31 5.51
C SER A 34 -5.25 8.66 4.07
N GLY A 35 -4.57 7.78 3.36
CA GLY A 35 -4.23 8.02 1.96
C GLY A 35 -3.20 7.05 1.45
N HIS A 36 -2.79 7.26 0.21
CA HIS A 36 -1.73 6.46 -0.41
C HIS A 36 -1.04 7.23 -1.53
N ASP A 37 0.21 6.81 -1.81
CA ASP A 37 0.91 7.13 -3.06
C ASP A 37 1.07 5.84 -3.84
N LEU A 38 0.73 5.85 -5.11
CA LEU A 38 0.82 4.69 -5.98
C LEU A 38 1.92 4.90 -7.02
N TYR A 39 2.82 3.91 -7.12
CA TYR A 39 3.87 3.85 -8.14
C TYR A 39 3.72 2.57 -8.95
N TYR A 40 4.08 2.62 -10.20
CA TYR A 40 4.09 1.44 -11.06
C TYR A 40 5.38 1.35 -11.86
N ASP A 41 6.04 0.22 -11.78
CA ASP A 41 7.21 -0.13 -12.58
C ASP A 41 6.79 -1.12 -13.66
N GLN A 42 6.60 -0.61 -14.87
CA GLN A 42 6.13 -1.40 -15.99
C GLN A 42 7.14 -2.49 -16.39
N GLY A 43 8.43 -2.18 -16.33
CA GLY A 43 9.47 -3.14 -16.70
C GLY A 43 9.53 -4.35 -15.79
N ARG A 44 9.24 -4.16 -14.52
CA ARG A 44 9.24 -5.22 -13.50
C ARG A 44 7.86 -5.78 -13.21
N ARG A 45 6.81 -5.16 -13.73
CA ARG A 45 5.42 -5.50 -13.42
C ARG A 45 5.14 -5.47 -11.93
N GLU A 46 5.59 -4.41 -11.28
CA GLU A 46 5.43 -4.23 -9.85
C GLU A 46 4.73 -2.90 -9.55
N ALA A 47 3.73 -2.95 -8.68
CA ALA A 47 3.08 -1.77 -8.14
C ALA A 47 3.52 -1.56 -6.70
N TYR A 48 3.80 -0.33 -6.33
CA TYR A 48 4.21 0.05 -4.98
C TYR A 48 3.18 1.01 -4.41
N VAL A 49 2.66 0.67 -3.25
CA VAL A 49 1.70 1.52 -2.55
C VAL A 49 2.31 1.97 -1.25
N VAL A 50 2.49 3.28 -1.10
CA VAL A 50 2.96 3.88 0.14
C VAL A 50 1.72 4.32 0.91
N HIS A 51 1.41 3.60 1.99
CA HIS A 51 0.23 3.88 2.80
C HIS A 51 0.53 4.87 3.90
N THR A 52 -0.38 5.82 4.09
CA THR A 52 -0.35 6.73 5.24
C THR A 52 -1.55 6.45 6.14
N VAL A 53 -1.40 6.79 7.40
CA VAL A 53 -2.41 6.52 8.42
C VAL A 53 -2.48 7.70 9.39
N TYR A 54 -3.65 7.94 9.96
CA TYR A 54 -3.79 8.88 11.06
C TYR A 54 -3.10 8.32 12.30
N ASP A 55 -2.40 9.19 13.04
CA ASP A 55 -1.58 8.77 14.19
C ASP A 55 -2.36 7.99 15.23
N ASP A 56 -3.60 8.39 15.49
CA ASP A 56 -4.51 7.73 16.44
C ASP A 56 -5.13 6.43 15.91
N LYS A 57 -4.89 6.09 14.64
CA LYS A 57 -5.42 4.89 14.00
C LYS A 57 -4.34 3.85 13.66
N LEU A 58 -3.14 4.05 14.16
CA LEU A 58 -1.98 3.22 13.80
C LEU A 58 -2.20 1.74 14.10
N GLU A 59 -2.73 1.40 15.26
CA GLU A 59 -2.96 0.00 15.64
C GLU A 59 -4.03 -0.66 14.75
N MET A 60 -5.11 0.06 14.46
CA MET A 60 -6.16 -0.43 13.58
C MET A 60 -5.61 -0.75 12.18
N ALA A 61 -4.78 0.15 11.64
CA ALA A 61 -4.18 -0.04 10.33
C ALA A 61 -3.19 -1.21 10.31
N ARG A 62 -2.42 -1.39 11.38
CA ARG A 62 -1.51 -2.53 11.50
C ARG A 62 -2.26 -3.86 11.52
N GLU A 63 -3.36 -3.94 12.26
CA GLU A 63 -4.19 -5.14 12.30
C GLU A 63 -4.75 -5.46 10.91
N HIS A 64 -5.20 -4.46 10.17
CA HIS A 64 -5.68 -4.64 8.82
C HIS A 64 -4.57 -5.17 7.90
N MET A 65 -3.36 -4.62 8.01
CA MET A 65 -2.21 -5.04 7.24
C MET A 65 -1.85 -6.51 7.51
N GLU A 66 -1.86 -6.92 8.78
CA GLU A 66 -1.57 -8.30 9.17
C GLU A 66 -2.62 -9.28 8.62
N LYS A 67 -3.89 -8.90 8.64
CA LYS A 67 -4.97 -9.72 8.04
C LYS A 67 -4.78 -9.87 6.54
N PHE A 68 -4.41 -8.79 5.87
CA PHE A 68 -4.16 -8.80 4.44
C PHE A 68 -2.99 -9.73 4.09
N LYS A 69 -1.91 -9.65 4.85
CA LYS A 69 -0.74 -10.52 4.69
C LYS A 69 -1.10 -11.99 4.89
N ALA A 70 -1.92 -12.30 5.90
CA ALA A 70 -2.35 -13.65 6.21
C ALA A 70 -3.25 -14.26 5.13
N MET A 71 -3.83 -13.46 4.26
CA MET A 71 -4.64 -13.95 3.13
C MET A 71 -3.81 -14.54 1.99
N GLY A 72 -2.49 -14.63 2.15
CA GLY A 72 -1.61 -15.24 1.16
C GLY A 72 -1.41 -14.44 -0.12
N LYS A 73 -1.65 -13.16 -0.09
CA LYS A 73 -1.38 -12.28 -1.24
C LYS A 73 0.11 -12.19 -1.50
N ARG A 74 0.51 -12.22 -2.77
CA ARG A 74 1.92 -12.07 -3.18
C ARG A 74 2.36 -10.61 -3.01
N THR A 75 2.62 -10.26 -1.77
CA THR A 75 2.82 -8.89 -1.34
C THR A 75 3.95 -8.86 -0.32
N GLU A 76 4.87 -7.92 -0.48
CA GLU A 76 5.86 -7.62 0.54
C GLU A 76 5.43 -6.37 1.28
N MET A 77 5.45 -6.44 2.61
CA MET A 77 5.12 -5.31 3.47
C MET A 77 6.30 -5.03 4.39
N LYS A 78 6.74 -3.78 4.40
CA LYS A 78 7.84 -3.34 5.26
C LYS A 78 7.40 -2.11 6.04
N PRO A 79 7.71 -2.03 7.34
CA PRO A 79 7.42 -0.83 8.11
C PRO A 79 8.15 0.37 7.51
N SER A 80 7.46 1.48 7.39
CA SER A 80 8.12 2.73 7.00
C SER A 80 8.86 3.32 8.19
N GLY A 81 9.83 4.17 7.90
CA GLY A 81 10.65 4.80 8.93
C GLY A 81 11.84 3.97 9.38
N ASN A 82 11.96 2.73 8.93
CA ASN A 82 13.17 1.93 9.15
C ASN A 82 13.90 1.80 7.80
N PRO A 83 14.98 2.55 7.57
CA PRO A 83 15.65 2.58 6.28
C PRO A 83 16.20 1.21 5.84
N ASP A 84 16.57 0.35 6.79
CA ASP A 84 17.14 -0.94 6.49
C ASP A 84 16.10 -1.96 6.00
N HIS A 85 14.83 -1.69 6.26
CA HIS A 85 13.73 -2.62 5.95
C HIS A 85 12.67 -2.01 5.04
N SER A 86 12.84 -0.77 4.63
CA SER A 86 11.87 -0.11 3.75
C SER A 86 12.01 -0.60 2.31
N ILE A 87 10.88 -0.90 1.70
CA ILE A 87 10.81 -1.11 0.26
C ILE A 87 10.84 0.28 -0.37
N VAL A 88 11.75 0.48 -1.32
CA VAL A 88 11.85 1.74 -2.05
C VAL A 88 10.91 1.68 -3.26
N PRO A 89 9.92 2.59 -3.35
CA PRO A 89 9.06 2.63 -4.51
C PRO A 89 9.85 2.88 -5.79
N ARG A 90 9.53 2.11 -6.82
CA ARG A 90 10.20 2.21 -8.13
C ARG A 90 9.19 2.51 -9.21
N GLY A 91 9.68 3.03 -10.31
CA GLY A 91 8.86 3.33 -11.47
C GLY A 91 8.23 4.70 -11.40
N GLU A 92 7.16 4.88 -12.16
CA GLU A 92 6.48 6.15 -12.27
C GLU A 92 5.44 6.32 -11.17
N LYS A 93 5.41 7.51 -10.57
CA LYS A 93 4.36 7.86 -9.62
C LYS A 93 3.06 8.11 -10.39
N ILE A 94 2.07 7.27 -10.13
CA ILE A 94 0.78 7.31 -10.82
C ILE A 94 -0.16 8.29 -10.15
N GLU A 95 -0.24 8.25 -8.82
CA GLU A 95 -1.15 9.11 -8.07
C GLU A 95 -0.73 9.28 -6.62
N SER A 96 -1.27 10.31 -6.00
CA SER A 96 -1.19 10.56 -4.58
C SER A 96 -2.58 10.96 -4.12
N VAL A 97 -3.17 10.17 -3.23
CA VAL A 97 -4.57 10.31 -2.82
C VAL A 97 -4.67 10.45 -1.31
N LYS A 98 -5.48 11.42 -0.86
CA LYS A 98 -5.91 11.55 0.54
C LYS A 98 -7.37 11.13 0.61
N TYR A 99 -7.66 10.29 1.59
CA TYR A 99 -9.01 9.77 1.78
C TYR A 99 -9.91 10.74 2.53
#